data_deffcfff133ddd952a575edb62ea4dd0
#
_entry.id   deffcfff133ddd952a575edb62ea4dd0
#
_cell.length_a   1.000
_cell.length_b   1.000
_cell.length_c   1.000
_cell.angle_alpha   90.00
_cell.angle_beta   90.00
_cell.angle_gamma   90.00
#
_symmetry.space_group_name_H-M   'P 1'
#
loop_
_entity.id
_entity.type
_entity.pdbx_description
1 polymer ?
#
loop_
_entity_poly.entity_id
_entity_poly.type
_entity_poly.pdbx_seq_one_letter_code
_entity_poly.pdbx_strand_id
1 'polypeptide(L)'
;MVLFLKVVLVVLVVYLLKMLVLFVLFYREIKNICQKDPAAKNCWEVLFLYQGLHALISHRLAHFLYRCRLFFLARLISQISRFFTGIEIHPGAKIGRDFFIDHGMGVVIGETAVIGDNVLVYQGVTLGGTGLQKGKRHPTIGNNVVIGAGAKVLGNITIGDNSYIGANAVVIKDVPANSTVVGVPGRITRQDGRKIEVSLDHIHILDPIMQSIEELQVRIKKLEGK
;
A
#
# COMPACT_ATOMS: atom_id res chain seq x y z
N MET A 1 -17.92 -36.55 -26.80
CA MET A 1 -18.59 -35.24 -26.83
C MET A 1 -19.47 -35.01 -25.58
N VAL A 2 -20.48 -35.87 -25.30
CA VAL A 2 -21.42 -35.72 -24.16
C VAL A 2 -20.72 -35.70 -22.79
N LEU A 3 -19.73 -36.59 -22.57
CA LEU A 3 -18.96 -36.63 -21.29
C LEU A 3 -18.15 -35.35 -21.08
N PHE A 4 -17.48 -34.86 -22.13
CA PHE A 4 -16.71 -33.60 -22.09
C PHE A 4 -17.62 -32.42 -21.73
N LEU A 5 -18.80 -32.31 -22.37
CA LEU A 5 -19.75 -31.24 -22.07
C LEU A 5 -20.24 -31.27 -20.60
N LYS A 6 -20.51 -32.48 -20.06
CA LYS A 6 -20.89 -32.66 -18.66
C LYS A 6 -19.77 -32.21 -17.70
N VAL A 7 -18.51 -32.58 -17.99
CA VAL A 7 -17.37 -32.15 -17.17
C VAL A 7 -17.21 -30.63 -17.19
N VAL A 8 -17.29 -30.01 -18.38
CA VAL A 8 -17.22 -28.55 -18.49
C VAL A 8 -18.35 -27.87 -17.70
N LEU A 9 -19.58 -28.40 -17.79
CA LEU A 9 -20.72 -27.86 -17.06
C LEU A 9 -20.52 -27.98 -15.54
N VAL A 10 -20.05 -29.12 -15.03
CA VAL A 10 -19.77 -29.31 -13.61
C VAL A 10 -18.69 -28.33 -13.13
N VAL A 11 -17.59 -28.18 -13.88
CA VAL A 11 -16.54 -27.22 -13.54
C VAL A 11 -17.07 -25.79 -13.50
N LEU A 12 -17.91 -25.41 -14.47
CA LEU A 12 -18.54 -24.09 -14.51
C LEU A 12 -19.45 -23.86 -13.29
N VAL A 13 -20.30 -24.82 -12.94
CA VAL A 13 -21.21 -24.74 -11.79
C VAL A 13 -20.39 -24.60 -10.49
N VAL A 14 -19.34 -25.40 -10.31
CA VAL A 14 -18.46 -25.32 -9.14
C VAL A 14 -17.77 -23.95 -9.07
N TYR A 15 -17.31 -23.44 -10.21
CA TYR A 15 -16.71 -22.11 -10.28
C TYR A 15 -17.70 -21.01 -9.89
N LEU A 16 -18.93 -21.03 -10.42
CA LEU A 16 -19.97 -20.05 -10.09
C LEU A 16 -20.38 -20.12 -8.61
N LEU A 17 -20.51 -21.33 -8.05
CA LEU A 17 -20.78 -21.50 -6.63
C LEU A 17 -19.64 -20.93 -5.77
N LYS A 18 -18.37 -21.18 -6.15
CA LYS A 18 -17.22 -20.57 -5.47
C LYS A 18 -17.29 -19.04 -5.53
N MET A 19 -17.61 -18.46 -6.68
CA MET A 19 -17.73 -16.99 -6.83
C MET A 19 -18.89 -16.44 -5.99
N LEU A 20 -20.01 -17.13 -5.91
CA LEU A 20 -21.13 -16.74 -5.03
C LEU A 20 -20.72 -16.74 -3.55
N VAL A 21 -20.02 -17.79 -3.11
CA VAL A 21 -19.49 -17.86 -1.73
C VAL A 21 -18.51 -16.71 -1.46
N LEU A 22 -17.57 -16.43 -2.39
CA LEU A 22 -16.67 -15.31 -2.25
C LEU A 22 -17.41 -13.97 -2.24
N PHE A 23 -18.45 -13.81 -3.06
CA PHE A 23 -19.28 -12.61 -3.04
C PHE A 23 -19.93 -12.37 -1.68
N VAL A 24 -20.48 -13.43 -1.05
CA VAL A 24 -21.10 -13.32 0.28
C VAL A 24 -20.05 -13.02 1.36
N LEU A 25 -18.91 -13.74 1.35
CA LEU A 25 -17.87 -13.58 2.36
C LEU A 25 -17.17 -12.22 2.29
N PHE A 26 -17.01 -11.67 1.09
CA PHE A 26 -16.31 -10.41 0.85
C PHE A 26 -17.24 -9.29 0.37
N TYR A 27 -18.55 -9.44 0.63
CA TYR A 27 -19.56 -8.46 0.18
C TYR A 27 -19.24 -7.03 0.62
N ARG A 28 -18.72 -6.89 1.82
CA ARG A 28 -18.35 -5.58 2.38
C ARG A 28 -17.23 -4.93 1.59
N GLU A 29 -16.15 -5.68 1.34
CA GLU A 29 -15.00 -5.19 0.56
C GLU A 29 -15.40 -4.87 -0.88
N ILE A 30 -16.21 -5.75 -1.50
CA ILE A 30 -16.74 -5.53 -2.86
C ILE A 30 -17.56 -4.25 -2.92
N LYS A 31 -18.50 -4.07 -1.97
CA LYS A 31 -19.34 -2.88 -1.90
C LYS A 31 -18.52 -1.60 -1.68
N ASN A 32 -17.52 -1.67 -0.79
CA ASN A 32 -16.61 -0.55 -0.55
C ASN A 32 -15.87 -0.13 -1.82
N ILE A 33 -15.36 -1.09 -2.61
CA ILE A 33 -14.71 -0.81 -3.89
C ILE A 33 -15.69 -0.22 -4.89
N CYS A 34 -16.89 -0.82 -5.05
CA CYS A 34 -17.94 -0.31 -5.93
C CYS A 34 -18.34 1.14 -5.63
N GLN A 35 -18.24 1.57 -4.37
CA GLN A 35 -18.58 2.92 -3.95
C GLN A 35 -17.44 3.92 -4.14
N LYS A 36 -16.19 3.45 -4.05
CA LYS A 36 -15.00 4.30 -4.12
C LYS A 36 -14.44 4.46 -5.52
N ASP A 37 -14.61 3.45 -6.38
CA ASP A 37 -14.11 3.50 -7.74
C ASP A 37 -15.21 3.95 -8.70
N PRO A 38 -15.12 5.17 -9.28
CA PRO A 38 -16.08 5.67 -10.27
C PRO A 38 -16.10 4.84 -11.56
N ALA A 39 -15.04 4.07 -11.84
CA ALA A 39 -14.95 3.22 -13.03
C ALA A 39 -15.75 1.92 -12.89
N ALA A 40 -16.00 1.45 -11.67
CA ALA A 40 -16.74 0.22 -11.40
C ALA A 40 -18.21 0.33 -11.85
N LYS A 41 -18.61 -0.49 -12.83
CA LYS A 41 -19.98 -0.48 -13.36
C LYS A 41 -20.95 -1.26 -12.47
N ASN A 42 -20.48 -2.31 -11.82
CA ASN A 42 -21.27 -3.15 -10.93
C ASN A 42 -20.36 -4.01 -10.03
N CYS A 43 -20.95 -4.58 -8.98
CA CYS A 43 -20.19 -5.36 -8.00
C CYS A 43 -19.70 -6.73 -8.53
N TRP A 44 -20.27 -7.26 -9.60
CA TRP A 44 -19.78 -8.48 -10.24
C TRP A 44 -18.48 -8.21 -10.99
N GLU A 45 -18.37 -7.08 -11.69
CA GLU A 45 -17.12 -6.63 -12.30
C GLU A 45 -15.99 -6.56 -11.26
N VAL A 46 -16.25 -5.99 -10.09
CA VAL A 46 -15.27 -5.93 -8.99
C VAL A 46 -14.87 -7.33 -8.54
N LEU A 47 -15.82 -8.24 -8.35
CA LEU A 47 -15.52 -9.61 -7.93
C LEU A 47 -14.63 -10.36 -8.94
N PHE A 48 -14.89 -10.20 -10.25
CA PHE A 48 -14.24 -11.01 -11.26
C PHE A 48 -12.95 -10.39 -11.80
N LEU A 49 -12.83 -9.05 -11.82
CA LEU A 49 -11.78 -8.36 -12.58
C LEU A 49 -10.84 -7.52 -11.72
N TYR A 50 -11.15 -7.24 -10.46
CA TYR A 50 -10.30 -6.38 -9.62
C TYR A 50 -9.19 -7.18 -8.94
N GLN A 51 -7.98 -7.02 -9.44
CA GLN A 51 -6.79 -7.70 -8.95
C GLN A 51 -6.48 -7.38 -7.48
N GLY A 52 -6.74 -6.14 -7.05
CA GLY A 52 -6.59 -5.72 -5.65
C GLY A 52 -7.47 -6.53 -4.69
N LEU A 53 -8.73 -6.81 -5.09
CA LEU A 53 -9.63 -7.67 -4.31
C LEU A 53 -9.11 -9.12 -4.26
N HIS A 54 -8.67 -9.67 -5.42
CA HIS A 54 -8.14 -11.03 -5.47
C HIS A 54 -6.88 -11.20 -4.61
N ALA A 55 -5.99 -10.21 -4.60
CA ALA A 55 -4.82 -10.18 -3.74
C ALA A 55 -5.20 -10.14 -2.26
N LEU A 56 -6.22 -9.34 -1.88
CA LEU A 56 -6.71 -9.26 -0.51
C LEU A 56 -7.35 -10.58 -0.05
N ILE A 57 -8.19 -11.20 -0.88
CA ILE A 57 -8.79 -12.52 -0.59
C ILE A 57 -7.69 -13.57 -0.35
N SER A 58 -6.71 -13.63 -1.26
CA SER A 58 -5.57 -14.54 -1.14
C SER A 58 -4.76 -14.28 0.12
N HIS A 59 -4.56 -12.99 0.46
CA HIS A 59 -3.87 -12.61 1.69
C HIS A 59 -4.64 -13.05 2.95
N ARG A 60 -5.96 -12.92 3.02
CA ARG A 60 -6.75 -13.37 4.19
C ARG A 60 -6.50 -14.86 4.46
N LEU A 61 -6.52 -15.70 3.42
CA LEU A 61 -6.21 -17.12 3.53
C LEU A 61 -4.74 -17.37 3.94
N ALA A 62 -3.80 -16.71 3.28
CA ALA A 62 -2.37 -16.83 3.58
C ALA A 62 -2.05 -16.38 5.01
N HIS A 63 -2.68 -15.30 5.48
CA HIS A 63 -2.52 -14.79 6.85
C HIS A 63 -3.07 -15.78 7.90
N PHE A 64 -4.21 -16.40 7.63
CA PHE A 64 -4.74 -17.46 8.50
C PHE A 64 -3.76 -18.63 8.64
N LEU A 65 -3.22 -19.14 7.52
CA LEU A 65 -2.22 -20.22 7.54
C LEU A 65 -0.92 -19.78 8.25
N TYR A 66 -0.51 -18.52 8.06
CA TYR A 66 0.66 -17.95 8.74
C TYR A 66 0.47 -17.94 10.27
N ARG A 67 -0.73 -17.60 10.76
CA ARG A 67 -1.08 -17.67 12.18
C ARG A 67 -1.10 -19.10 12.71
N CYS A 68 -1.48 -20.07 11.87
CA CYS A 68 -1.38 -21.50 12.18
C CYS A 68 0.05 -22.06 12.09
N ARG A 69 1.06 -21.20 11.89
CA ARG A 69 2.50 -21.55 11.71
C ARG A 69 2.79 -22.40 10.47
N LEU A 70 1.89 -22.48 9.51
CA LEU A 70 2.08 -23.13 8.22
C LEU A 70 2.79 -22.14 7.23
N PHE A 71 3.99 -21.68 7.61
CA PHE A 71 4.67 -20.58 6.96
C PHE A 71 4.95 -20.83 5.47
N PHE A 72 5.37 -22.06 5.12
CA PHE A 72 5.63 -22.41 3.73
C PHE A 72 4.37 -22.29 2.86
N LEU A 73 3.26 -22.88 3.30
CA LEU A 73 2.00 -22.82 2.55
C LEU A 73 1.46 -21.38 2.47
N ALA A 74 1.55 -20.63 3.55
CA ALA A 74 1.18 -19.23 3.56
C ALA A 74 1.98 -18.43 2.52
N ARG A 75 3.31 -18.64 2.47
CA ARG A 75 4.19 -17.96 1.51
C ARG A 75 3.93 -18.42 0.08
N LEU A 76 3.68 -19.70 -0.13
CA LEU A 76 3.34 -20.24 -1.43
C LEU A 76 2.08 -19.57 -2.01
N ILE A 77 1.00 -19.47 -1.22
CA ILE A 77 -0.23 -18.77 -1.64
C ILE A 77 0.07 -17.31 -1.98
N SER A 78 0.85 -16.61 -1.15
CA SER A 78 1.25 -15.22 -1.40
C SER A 78 2.01 -15.07 -2.74
N GLN A 79 2.92 -15.99 -3.06
CA GLN A 79 3.68 -15.92 -4.32
C GLN A 79 2.81 -16.28 -5.54
N ILE A 80 1.91 -17.25 -5.41
CA ILE A 80 0.92 -17.55 -6.46
C ILE A 80 0.03 -16.34 -6.72
N SER A 81 -0.47 -15.71 -5.66
CA SER A 81 -1.27 -14.48 -5.77
C SER A 81 -0.50 -13.36 -6.47
N ARG A 82 0.76 -13.13 -6.07
CA ARG A 82 1.64 -12.15 -6.72
C ARG A 82 1.80 -12.41 -8.21
N PHE A 83 2.00 -13.66 -8.60
CA PHE A 83 2.15 -14.03 -10.01
C PHE A 83 0.92 -13.63 -10.85
N PHE A 84 -0.29 -13.87 -10.33
CA PHE A 84 -1.53 -13.57 -11.05
C PHE A 84 -1.99 -12.12 -10.94
N THR A 85 -1.67 -11.43 -9.84
CA THR A 85 -2.20 -10.08 -9.56
C THR A 85 -1.17 -8.97 -9.74
N GLY A 86 0.12 -9.30 -9.76
CA GLY A 86 1.21 -8.31 -9.73
C GLY A 86 1.34 -7.60 -8.37
N ILE A 87 0.64 -8.09 -7.32
CA ILE A 87 0.59 -7.48 -5.98
C ILE A 87 1.24 -8.44 -4.98
N GLU A 88 2.26 -7.98 -4.28
CA GLU A 88 2.89 -8.75 -3.21
C GLU A 88 2.39 -8.30 -1.84
N ILE A 89 1.73 -9.20 -1.12
CA ILE A 89 1.37 -8.99 0.29
C ILE A 89 1.99 -10.14 1.10
N HIS A 90 2.89 -9.80 2.02
CA HIS A 90 3.46 -10.82 2.90
C HIS A 90 2.39 -11.39 3.84
N PRO A 91 2.31 -12.71 4.05
CA PRO A 91 1.29 -13.33 4.91
C PRO A 91 1.28 -12.83 6.35
N GLY A 92 2.42 -12.34 6.86
CA GLY A 92 2.54 -11.77 8.21
C GLY A 92 1.94 -10.38 8.37
N ALA A 93 1.69 -9.64 7.28
CA ALA A 93 1.11 -8.30 7.32
C ALA A 93 -0.28 -8.33 7.99
N LYS A 94 -0.59 -7.30 8.77
CA LYS A 94 -1.90 -7.11 9.40
C LYS A 94 -2.66 -6.04 8.63
N ILE A 95 -3.82 -6.38 8.11
CA ILE A 95 -4.63 -5.48 7.28
C ILE A 95 -6.02 -5.37 7.88
N GLY A 96 -6.47 -4.16 8.15
CA GLY A 96 -7.78 -3.81 8.67
C GLY A 96 -8.91 -4.06 7.67
N ARG A 97 -10.04 -3.44 7.90
CA ARG A 97 -11.26 -3.54 7.08
C ARG A 97 -11.28 -2.46 6.01
N ASP A 98 -12.05 -2.70 4.95
CA ASP A 98 -12.30 -1.73 3.89
C ASP A 98 -11.00 -1.23 3.21
N PHE A 99 -9.96 -2.09 3.22
CA PHE A 99 -8.71 -1.85 2.51
C PHE A 99 -8.94 -2.00 1.00
N PHE A 100 -8.58 -0.98 0.25
CA PHE A 100 -8.72 -0.96 -1.19
C PHE A 100 -7.36 -0.77 -1.88
N ILE A 101 -7.03 -1.66 -2.80
CA ILE A 101 -5.88 -1.55 -3.70
C ILE A 101 -6.41 -1.22 -5.08
N ASP A 102 -6.21 0.01 -5.50
CA ASP A 102 -6.63 0.48 -6.83
C ASP A 102 -5.50 0.28 -7.85
N HIS A 103 -5.84 -0.27 -9.03
CA HIS A 103 -4.92 -0.77 -10.06
C HIS A 103 -3.96 -1.86 -9.58
N GLY A 104 -3.17 -1.62 -8.58
CA GLY A 104 -2.43 -2.56 -7.75
C GLY A 104 -1.09 -3.07 -8.30
N MET A 105 -0.82 -3.03 -9.60
CA MET A 105 0.43 -3.55 -10.16
C MET A 105 1.66 -2.98 -9.45
N GLY A 106 2.56 -3.85 -8.98
CA GLY A 106 3.80 -3.46 -8.31
C GLY A 106 3.62 -2.98 -6.85
N VAL A 107 2.45 -3.14 -6.24
CA VAL A 107 2.27 -2.94 -4.80
C VAL A 107 3.05 -4.00 -4.02
N VAL A 108 3.79 -3.58 -2.99
CA VAL A 108 4.53 -4.45 -2.08
C VAL A 108 4.21 -4.10 -0.64
N ILE A 109 3.67 -5.05 0.11
CA ILE A 109 3.37 -4.92 1.54
C ILE A 109 4.20 -5.92 2.32
N GLY A 110 5.13 -5.42 3.13
CA GLY A 110 6.10 -6.24 3.86
C GLY A 110 5.53 -6.92 5.12
N GLU A 111 6.31 -7.87 5.65
CA GLU A 111 5.93 -8.83 6.71
C GLU A 111 5.31 -8.19 7.95
N THR A 112 5.92 -7.15 8.48
CA THR A 112 5.51 -6.54 9.75
C THR A 112 4.71 -5.26 9.55
N ALA A 113 4.22 -5.01 8.32
CA ALA A 113 3.32 -3.90 8.06
C ALA A 113 2.00 -4.06 8.81
N VAL A 114 1.49 -2.95 9.32
CA VAL A 114 0.18 -2.87 9.95
C VAL A 114 -0.61 -1.79 9.22
N ILE A 115 -1.80 -2.13 8.75
CA ILE A 115 -2.67 -1.24 8.00
C ILE A 115 -4.01 -1.17 8.73
N GLY A 116 -4.45 0.03 9.03
CA GLY A 116 -5.74 0.32 9.67
C GLY A 116 -6.94 0.09 8.75
N ASP A 117 -8.07 0.61 9.18
CA ASP A 117 -9.34 0.52 8.47
C ASP A 117 -9.45 1.63 7.41
N ASN A 118 -10.17 1.35 6.31
CA ASN A 118 -10.50 2.31 5.27
C ASN A 118 -9.28 2.97 4.59
N VAL A 119 -8.24 2.18 4.34
CA VAL A 119 -7.03 2.64 3.67
C VAL A 119 -7.10 2.36 2.17
N LEU A 120 -6.69 3.33 1.36
CA LEU A 120 -6.58 3.23 -0.09
C LEU A 120 -5.12 3.30 -0.51
N VAL A 121 -4.67 2.36 -1.34
CA VAL A 121 -3.34 2.39 -1.95
C VAL A 121 -3.43 2.22 -3.46
N TYR A 122 -2.58 2.92 -4.18
CA TYR A 122 -2.50 2.84 -5.62
C TYR A 122 -1.33 1.94 -6.08
N GLN A 123 -1.25 1.71 -7.39
CA GLN A 123 -0.18 0.92 -8.01
C GLN A 123 1.22 1.41 -7.61
N GLY A 124 2.16 0.48 -7.56
CA GLY A 124 3.57 0.78 -7.28
C GLY A 124 3.89 1.21 -5.85
N VAL A 125 2.90 1.26 -4.95
CA VAL A 125 3.13 1.58 -3.53
C VAL A 125 3.97 0.52 -2.86
N THR A 126 4.95 0.93 -2.05
CA THR A 126 5.76 0.03 -1.23
C THR A 126 5.64 0.38 0.25
N LEU A 127 5.17 -0.56 1.06
CA LEU A 127 5.26 -0.51 2.52
C LEU A 127 6.45 -1.40 2.93
N GLY A 128 7.65 -0.81 2.88
CA GLY A 128 8.93 -1.52 2.95
C GLY A 128 9.58 -1.45 4.32
N GLY A 129 10.44 -2.44 4.59
CA GLY A 129 11.32 -2.42 5.75
C GLY A 129 12.66 -1.77 5.43
N THR A 130 13.36 -1.34 6.46
CA THR A 130 14.74 -0.86 6.40
C THR A 130 15.63 -1.71 7.32
N GLY A 131 16.86 -1.98 6.87
CA GLY A 131 17.84 -2.76 7.63
C GLY A 131 17.59 -4.28 7.64
N LEU A 132 18.46 -5.00 8.33
CA LEU A 132 18.50 -6.47 8.40
C LEU A 132 17.91 -7.03 9.70
N GLN A 133 17.38 -6.18 10.58
CA GLN A 133 16.88 -6.59 11.89
C GLN A 133 15.61 -7.42 11.77
N LYS A 134 15.51 -8.47 12.57
CA LYS A 134 14.26 -9.21 12.78
C LYS A 134 13.31 -8.37 13.66
N GLY A 135 12.01 -8.50 13.44
CA GLY A 135 11.00 -7.79 14.21
C GLY A 135 10.30 -6.69 13.41
N LYS A 136 9.72 -5.71 14.10
CA LYS A 136 8.97 -4.60 13.50
C LYS A 136 9.93 -3.70 12.70
N ARG A 137 9.83 -3.73 11.37
CA ARG A 137 10.67 -2.99 10.43
C ARG A 137 9.91 -2.39 9.25
N HIS A 138 8.59 -2.62 9.18
CA HIS A 138 7.69 -2.08 8.15
C HIS A 138 6.73 -1.09 8.80
N PRO A 139 6.15 -0.16 8.03
CA PRO A 139 5.34 0.91 8.57
C PRO A 139 4.04 0.44 9.21
N THR A 140 3.52 1.31 10.07
CA THR A 140 2.15 1.25 10.58
C THR A 140 1.36 2.37 9.93
N ILE A 141 0.27 2.02 9.25
CA ILE A 141 -0.63 2.95 8.59
C ILE A 141 -1.92 3.04 9.41
N GLY A 142 -2.31 4.24 9.77
CA GLY A 142 -3.54 4.52 10.50
C GLY A 142 -4.80 4.31 9.66
N ASN A 143 -5.92 4.81 10.15
CA ASN A 143 -7.22 4.70 9.49
C ASN A 143 -7.45 5.85 8.49
N ASN A 144 -8.28 5.62 7.48
CA ASN A 144 -8.66 6.62 6.48
C ASN A 144 -7.45 7.24 5.76
N VAL A 145 -6.39 6.48 5.54
CA VAL A 145 -5.17 6.95 4.88
C VAL A 145 -5.25 6.65 3.39
N VAL A 146 -4.79 7.61 2.58
CA VAL A 146 -4.61 7.44 1.13
C VAL A 146 -3.14 7.50 0.78
N ILE A 147 -2.65 6.49 0.05
CA ILE A 147 -1.26 6.41 -0.39
C ILE A 147 -1.22 6.42 -1.91
N GLY A 148 -0.77 7.53 -2.47
CA GLY A 148 -0.74 7.80 -3.91
C GLY A 148 0.20 6.87 -4.68
N ALA A 149 -0.03 6.81 -6.00
CA ALA A 149 0.70 5.92 -6.92
C ALA A 149 2.21 6.05 -6.78
N GLY A 150 2.91 4.92 -6.74
CA GLY A 150 4.37 4.88 -6.68
C GLY A 150 4.99 5.28 -5.35
N ALA A 151 4.23 5.74 -4.35
CA ALA A 151 4.79 6.17 -3.07
C ALA A 151 5.51 5.04 -2.33
N LYS A 152 6.58 5.39 -1.62
CA LYS A 152 7.40 4.47 -0.80
C LYS A 152 7.35 4.92 0.66
N VAL A 153 6.79 4.09 1.52
CA VAL A 153 6.77 4.29 2.97
C VAL A 153 7.71 3.25 3.59
N LEU A 154 8.83 3.71 4.14
CA LEU A 154 9.95 2.84 4.46
C LEU A 154 10.35 2.93 5.93
N GLY A 155 10.52 1.78 6.56
CA GLY A 155 10.98 1.67 7.93
C GLY A 155 9.86 1.43 8.94
N ASN A 156 10.25 1.32 10.21
CA ASN A 156 9.31 1.22 11.32
C ASN A 156 8.81 2.62 11.71
N ILE A 157 8.01 3.21 10.84
CA ILE A 157 7.41 4.53 10.99
C ILE A 157 5.88 4.43 11.04
N THR A 158 5.24 5.47 11.55
CA THR A 158 3.78 5.56 11.67
C THR A 158 3.25 6.67 10.77
N ILE A 159 2.24 6.35 9.98
CA ILE A 159 1.41 7.32 9.26
C ILE A 159 0.10 7.45 10.03
N GLY A 160 -0.15 8.63 10.59
CA GLY A 160 -1.32 8.91 11.39
C GLY A 160 -2.62 8.91 10.59
N ASP A 161 -3.74 8.80 11.28
CA ASP A 161 -5.09 8.73 10.71
C ASP A 161 -5.39 9.94 9.81
N ASN A 162 -6.28 9.74 8.82
CA ASN A 162 -6.76 10.78 7.90
C ASN A 162 -5.64 11.47 7.11
N SER A 163 -4.52 10.80 6.90
CA SER A 163 -3.37 11.37 6.19
C SER A 163 -3.37 11.00 4.71
N TYR A 164 -2.76 11.86 3.90
CA TYR A 164 -2.58 11.68 2.46
C TYR A 164 -1.10 11.68 2.10
N ILE A 165 -0.63 10.60 1.48
CA ILE A 165 0.71 10.50 0.94
C ILE A 165 0.62 10.68 -0.57
N GLY A 166 1.26 11.73 -1.07
CA GLY A 166 1.23 12.07 -2.49
C GLY A 166 1.93 11.03 -3.36
N ALA A 167 1.57 11.02 -4.65
CA ALA A 167 2.19 10.13 -5.62
C ALA A 167 3.71 10.30 -5.66
N ASN A 168 4.44 9.18 -5.78
CA ASN A 168 5.90 9.10 -5.79
C ASN A 168 6.62 9.70 -4.57
N ALA A 169 5.90 10.02 -3.48
CA ALA A 169 6.55 10.48 -2.27
C ALA A 169 7.37 9.34 -1.60
N VAL A 170 8.51 9.68 -1.01
CA VAL A 170 9.35 8.76 -0.24
C VAL A 170 9.34 9.17 1.22
N VAL A 171 8.57 8.44 2.03
CA VAL A 171 8.35 8.74 3.45
C VAL A 171 9.22 7.83 4.31
N ILE A 172 10.09 8.45 5.11
CA ILE A 172 11.07 7.77 5.97
C ILE A 172 11.03 8.26 7.43
N LYS A 173 10.02 9.07 7.78
CA LYS A 173 9.78 9.59 9.12
C LYS A 173 8.30 9.50 9.45
N ASP A 174 7.98 9.51 10.75
CA ASP A 174 6.60 9.53 11.22
C ASP A 174 5.82 10.72 10.64
N VAL A 175 4.55 10.47 10.35
CA VAL A 175 3.60 11.48 9.85
C VAL A 175 2.46 11.60 10.85
N PRO A 176 2.23 12.79 11.43
CA PRO A 176 1.08 13.04 12.30
C PRO A 176 -0.25 12.80 11.56
N ALA A 177 -1.31 12.60 12.34
CA ALA A 177 -2.66 12.51 11.79
C ALA A 177 -3.05 13.80 11.03
N ASN A 178 -4.03 13.70 10.13
CA ASN A 178 -4.59 14.80 9.34
C ASN A 178 -3.55 15.54 8.48
N SER A 179 -2.52 14.83 8.02
CA SER A 179 -1.39 15.42 7.31
C SER A 179 -1.38 15.06 5.82
N THR A 180 -0.85 15.98 5.01
CA THR A 180 -0.51 15.70 3.60
C THR A 180 1.01 15.72 3.43
N VAL A 181 1.56 14.66 2.86
CA VAL A 181 3.00 14.51 2.62
C VAL A 181 3.28 14.37 1.14
N VAL A 182 4.25 15.11 0.61
CA VAL A 182 4.68 15.03 -0.80
C VAL A 182 6.20 15.12 -0.92
N GLY A 183 6.74 14.64 -2.03
CA GLY A 183 8.14 14.82 -2.44
C GLY A 183 9.09 13.70 -2.00
N VAL A 184 10.36 13.87 -2.38
CA VAL A 184 11.49 12.96 -2.10
C VAL A 184 12.67 13.79 -1.58
N PRO A 185 13.00 13.67 -0.28
CA PRO A 185 12.25 12.99 0.80
C PRO A 185 10.90 13.65 1.07
N GLY A 186 9.94 12.85 1.58
CA GLY A 186 8.59 13.31 1.88
C GLY A 186 8.56 14.41 2.94
N ARG A 187 7.85 15.51 2.64
CA ARG A 187 7.66 16.66 3.54
C ARG A 187 6.17 16.89 3.78
N ILE A 188 5.82 17.23 5.01
CA ILE A 188 4.44 17.58 5.36
C ILE A 188 4.15 18.97 4.80
N THR A 189 3.14 19.07 3.92
CA THR A 189 2.71 20.32 3.28
C THR A 189 1.42 20.87 3.87
N ARG A 190 0.61 20.01 4.52
CA ARG A 190 -0.61 20.39 5.24
C ARG A 190 -0.73 19.55 6.50
N GLN A 191 -1.27 20.14 7.54
CA GLN A 191 -1.65 19.47 8.79
C GLN A 191 -2.91 20.14 9.34
N ASP A 192 -3.88 19.35 9.80
CA ASP A 192 -5.18 19.82 10.33
C ASP A 192 -5.89 20.83 9.41
N GLY A 193 -5.85 20.57 8.09
CA GLY A 193 -6.44 21.45 7.07
C GLY A 193 -5.69 22.75 6.81
N ARG A 194 -4.68 23.09 7.61
CA ARG A 194 -3.84 24.28 7.42
C ARG A 194 -2.65 23.95 6.52
N LYS A 195 -2.40 24.81 5.54
CA LYS A 195 -1.18 24.74 4.73
C LYS A 195 -0.01 25.07 5.63
N ILE A 196 0.93 24.13 5.76
CA ILE A 196 2.21 24.41 6.39
C ILE A 196 3.00 25.23 5.37
N GLU A 197 3.48 26.40 5.76
CA GLU A 197 4.44 27.14 4.97
C GLU A 197 5.76 26.33 4.89
N VAL A 198 5.76 25.39 3.99
CA VAL A 198 7.01 24.90 3.42
C VAL A 198 7.37 25.99 2.41
N SER A 199 8.49 26.63 2.58
CA SER A 199 9.06 27.48 1.52
C SER A 199 9.10 26.62 0.25
N LEU A 200 8.09 26.80 -0.60
CA LEU A 200 7.97 26.15 -1.91
C LEU A 200 8.83 26.95 -2.89
N ASP A 201 10.06 27.21 -2.50
CA ASP A 201 11.07 27.62 -3.43
C ASP A 201 11.46 26.38 -4.25
N HIS A 202 10.70 26.15 -5.31
CA HIS A 202 10.96 25.05 -6.25
C HIS A 202 12.28 25.20 -7.01
N ILE A 203 12.94 26.36 -6.86
CA ILE A 203 14.23 26.68 -7.47
C ILE A 203 15.37 26.41 -6.48
N HIS A 204 15.09 26.52 -5.17
CA HIS A 204 16.02 26.18 -4.09
C HIS A 204 15.52 24.94 -3.34
N ILE A 205 15.40 23.81 -4.02
CA ILE A 205 15.48 22.54 -3.34
C ILE A 205 16.90 22.53 -2.78
N LEU A 206 17.03 22.88 -1.50
CA LEU A 206 18.28 22.72 -0.77
C LEU A 206 18.61 21.24 -0.77
N ASP A 207 19.29 20.80 -1.84
CA ASP A 207 20.05 19.58 -1.84
C ASP A 207 20.94 19.66 -0.59
N PRO A 208 20.92 18.66 0.31
CA PRO A 208 21.82 18.64 1.48
C PRO A 208 23.29 18.87 1.09
N ILE A 209 23.68 18.51 -0.12
CA ILE A 209 24.99 18.77 -0.70
C ILE A 209 25.15 20.27 -0.98
N MET A 210 24.15 20.94 -1.53
CA MET A 210 24.21 22.39 -1.77
C MET A 210 24.25 23.19 -0.47
N GLN A 211 23.49 22.79 0.56
CA GLN A 211 23.63 23.40 1.90
C GLN A 211 25.04 23.24 2.46
N SER A 212 25.61 22.04 2.36
CA SER A 212 26.99 21.81 2.82
C SER A 212 28.01 22.63 2.01
N ILE A 213 27.77 22.80 0.71
CA ILE A 213 28.63 23.64 -0.15
C ILE A 213 28.53 25.13 0.24
N GLU A 214 27.32 25.65 0.49
CA GLU A 214 27.13 27.03 0.94
C GLU A 214 27.74 27.26 2.33
N GLU A 215 27.56 26.34 3.27
CA GLU A 215 28.23 26.42 4.57
C GLU A 215 29.77 26.42 4.45
N LEU A 216 30.32 25.59 3.57
CA LEU A 216 31.74 25.56 3.29
C LEU A 216 32.23 26.87 2.63
N GLN A 217 31.47 27.41 1.69
CA GLN A 217 31.80 28.69 1.07
C GLN A 217 31.79 29.85 2.07
N VAL A 218 30.83 29.89 2.98
CA VAL A 218 30.79 30.88 4.08
C VAL A 218 31.99 30.74 5.02
N ARG A 219 32.40 29.49 5.34
CA ARG A 219 33.61 29.25 6.14
C ARG A 219 34.91 29.67 5.42
N ILE A 220 35.02 29.38 4.14
CA ILE A 220 36.16 29.77 3.34
C ILE A 220 36.26 31.30 3.30
N LYS A 221 35.17 32.02 2.99
CA LYS A 221 35.18 33.51 2.99
C LYS A 221 35.57 34.10 4.35
N LYS A 222 35.17 33.46 5.46
CA LYS A 222 35.61 33.88 6.80
C LYS A 222 37.10 33.67 7.05
N LEU A 223 37.70 32.67 6.44
CA LEU A 223 39.13 32.38 6.56
C LEU A 223 39.99 33.28 5.64
N GLU A 224 39.47 33.60 4.45
CA GLU A 224 40.15 34.48 3.47
C GLU A 224 40.05 35.95 3.85
N GLY A 225 39.05 36.35 4.65
CA GLY A 225 38.88 37.73 5.12
C GLY A 225 39.62 38.06 6.43
N LYS A 226 40.51 37.17 6.85
CA LYS A 226 41.50 37.39 7.91
C LYS A 226 42.89 37.53 7.29
#